data_a51832e383daa4a83081f58443a40c25
#
_entry.id   a51832e383daa4a83081f58443a40c25
#
_cell.length_a   1.000
_cell.length_b   1.000
_cell.length_c   1.000
_cell.angle_alpha   90.00
_cell.angle_beta   90.00
_cell.angle_gamma   90.00
#
_symmetry.space_group_name_H-M   'P 1'
#
loop_
_entity.id
_entity.type
_entity.pdbx_description
1 polymer ?
#
loop_
_entity_poly.entity_id
_entity_poly.type
_entity_poly.pdbx_seq_one_letter_code
_entity_poly.pdbx_strand_id
1 'polypeptide(L)'
;MRAAVFLLLAGLMLASTARAEAPSPPLRVVATIGMIGDIAERVGGECVEVTTLMGPGGDPHLYQASAGDVRTFRQADTILHAGYSLEGRLGEVLTRFGRMKPTLAVAPESIARERLITVQDRYGVDPHLWMDVGLWSNIVPTLVTHFSEQRPGCAGTFRANGAAYRRELQALDGWISASIATIPARQRILVTAHDAFGYYGRAYAIEVVGIQGISTETETGVADIRRMARIVSERNVPALFIESTINPRTVQAVINAVRQQGHEVGIGGELYSDAMGEAGTPGGTYIGMLHANTTRIVSALGGEVPALPAALEGWAASEQEGE
;
A
#
# COMPACT_ATOMS: atom_id res chain seq x y z
N MET A 1 -87.96 21.33 24.31
CA MET A 1 -86.71 21.10 25.04
C MET A 1 -85.90 20.12 24.23
N ARG A 2 -84.83 20.57 23.52
CA ARG A 2 -83.96 19.69 22.69
C ARG A 2 -82.56 19.73 23.32
N ALA A 3 -82.11 18.60 23.85
CA ALA A 3 -80.80 18.42 24.42
C ALA A 3 -79.81 18.10 23.28
N ALA A 4 -78.76 18.89 23.10
CA ALA A 4 -77.66 18.64 22.18
C ALA A 4 -76.57 17.87 22.92
N VAL A 5 -76.24 16.68 22.41
CA VAL A 5 -75.13 15.87 22.90
C VAL A 5 -73.90 16.23 22.08
N PHE A 6 -72.86 16.82 22.72
CA PHE A 6 -71.54 17.04 22.14
C PHE A 6 -70.69 15.81 22.36
N LEU A 7 -70.36 15.09 21.26
CA LEU A 7 -69.33 14.04 21.27
C LEU A 7 -67.95 14.71 21.09
N LEU A 8 -67.12 14.68 22.13
CA LEU A 8 -65.69 15.00 22.05
C LEU A 8 -64.96 13.75 21.50
N LEU A 9 -64.44 13.86 20.25
CA LEU A 9 -63.45 12.91 19.72
C LEU A 9 -62.05 13.34 20.23
N ALA A 10 -61.51 12.61 21.20
CA ALA A 10 -60.11 12.73 21.61
C ALA A 10 -59.23 11.95 20.60
N GLY A 11 -58.57 12.68 19.69
CA GLY A 11 -57.59 12.12 18.77
C GLY A 11 -56.32 11.74 19.51
N LEU A 12 -56.06 10.45 19.68
CA LEU A 12 -54.81 9.91 20.22
C LEU A 12 -53.72 10.01 19.13
N MET A 13 -52.88 11.05 19.17
CA MET A 13 -51.66 11.11 18.36
C MET A 13 -50.66 10.12 18.92
N LEU A 14 -50.50 8.99 18.28
CA LEU A 14 -49.38 8.05 18.47
C LEU A 14 -48.11 8.72 17.92
N ALA A 15 -47.37 9.38 18.81
CA ALA A 15 -46.01 9.81 18.51
C ALA A 15 -45.15 8.55 18.37
N SER A 16 -44.86 8.12 17.14
CA SER A 16 -43.84 7.13 16.84
C SER A 16 -42.49 7.73 17.26
N THR A 17 -42.02 7.38 18.45
CA THR A 17 -40.63 7.63 18.85
C THR A 17 -39.77 6.77 17.95
N ALA A 18 -39.17 7.37 16.92
CA ALA A 18 -38.09 6.76 16.18
C ALA A 18 -36.97 6.46 17.21
N ARG A 19 -36.86 5.18 17.58
CA ARG A 19 -35.79 4.70 18.42
C ARG A 19 -34.53 4.84 17.58
N ALA A 20 -33.64 5.76 17.94
CA ALA A 20 -32.34 5.83 17.34
C ALA A 20 -31.68 4.44 17.53
N GLU A 21 -31.48 3.73 16.45
CA GLU A 21 -30.79 2.43 16.45
C GLU A 21 -29.39 2.70 16.98
N ALA A 22 -28.98 1.96 18.00
CA ALA A 22 -27.64 2.07 18.54
C ALA A 22 -26.63 1.87 17.39
N PRO A 23 -25.58 2.68 17.29
CA PRO A 23 -24.62 2.53 16.21
C PRO A 23 -24.09 1.08 16.21
N SER A 24 -24.16 0.44 15.05
CA SER A 24 -23.61 -0.91 14.86
C SER A 24 -22.10 -0.87 15.15
N PRO A 25 -21.53 -1.91 15.78
CA PRO A 25 -20.09 -1.94 16.04
C PRO A 25 -19.31 -1.83 14.70
N PRO A 26 -18.10 -1.30 14.69
CA PRO A 26 -17.29 -1.18 13.48
C PRO A 26 -17.07 -2.54 12.83
N LEU A 27 -16.91 -2.54 11.50
CA LEU A 27 -16.57 -3.73 10.73
C LEU A 27 -15.12 -4.11 11.03
N ARG A 28 -14.89 -5.34 11.52
CA ARG A 28 -13.54 -5.84 11.80
C ARG A 28 -12.89 -6.32 10.51
N VAL A 29 -11.88 -5.60 10.08
CA VAL A 29 -11.15 -5.84 8.84
C VAL A 29 -9.76 -6.37 9.17
N VAL A 30 -9.33 -7.44 8.52
CA VAL A 30 -7.93 -7.86 8.56
C VAL A 30 -7.32 -7.62 7.19
N ALA A 31 -6.26 -6.81 7.13
CA ALA A 31 -5.45 -6.60 5.94
C ALA A 31 -4.13 -7.38 6.06
N THR A 32 -3.66 -7.99 4.99
CA THR A 32 -2.42 -8.77 5.01
C THR A 32 -1.19 -7.88 5.13
N ILE A 33 -1.15 -6.76 4.43
CA ILE A 33 -0.02 -5.81 4.38
C ILE A 33 -0.47 -4.39 4.72
N GLY A 34 0.49 -3.57 5.16
CA GLY A 34 0.25 -2.20 5.60
C GLY A 34 -0.39 -1.32 4.55
N MET A 35 0.04 -1.42 3.29
CA MET A 35 -0.47 -0.62 2.17
C MET A 35 -1.97 -0.85 1.89
N ILE A 36 -2.50 -2.02 2.25
CA ILE A 36 -3.94 -2.30 2.19
C ILE A 36 -4.63 -1.81 3.47
N GLY A 37 -3.99 -2.02 4.63
CA GLY A 37 -4.49 -1.60 5.93
C GLY A 37 -4.75 -0.10 5.98
N ASP A 38 -3.76 0.70 5.60
CA ASP A 38 -3.85 2.16 5.57
C ASP A 38 -5.02 2.67 4.69
N ILE A 39 -5.15 2.14 3.48
CA ILE A 39 -6.28 2.53 2.62
C ILE A 39 -7.62 2.09 3.22
N ALA A 40 -7.68 0.90 3.84
CA ALA A 40 -8.88 0.41 4.49
C ALA A 40 -9.31 1.33 5.66
N GLU A 41 -8.35 1.78 6.48
CA GLU A 41 -8.58 2.75 7.56
C GLU A 41 -9.05 4.11 7.02
N ARG A 42 -8.35 4.62 6.00
CA ARG A 42 -8.66 5.91 5.37
C ARG A 42 -10.05 5.93 4.72
N VAL A 43 -10.48 4.83 4.10
CA VAL A 43 -11.82 4.69 3.51
C VAL A 43 -12.87 4.44 4.58
N GLY A 44 -12.56 3.58 5.53
CA GLY A 44 -13.51 3.08 6.52
C GLY A 44 -13.83 4.10 7.63
N GLY A 45 -12.84 4.88 8.06
CA GLY A 45 -12.97 5.78 9.20
C GLY A 45 -13.50 5.04 10.44
N GLU A 46 -14.36 5.67 11.21
CA GLU A 46 -14.93 5.11 12.45
C GLU A 46 -15.83 3.88 12.22
N CYS A 47 -16.20 3.60 10.98
CA CYS A 47 -17.06 2.46 10.65
C CYS A 47 -16.30 1.14 10.49
N VAL A 48 -14.96 1.14 10.52
CA VAL A 48 -14.11 -0.05 10.45
C VAL A 48 -13.10 -0.05 11.60
N GLU A 49 -12.68 -1.27 11.97
CA GLU A 49 -11.54 -1.52 12.84
C GLU A 49 -10.57 -2.42 12.07
N VAL A 50 -9.41 -1.87 11.69
CA VAL A 50 -8.46 -2.58 10.85
C VAL A 50 -7.34 -3.19 11.69
N THR A 51 -7.03 -4.44 11.41
CA THR A 51 -5.83 -5.12 11.92
C THR A 51 -4.94 -5.48 10.75
N THR A 52 -3.75 -4.91 10.69
CA THR A 52 -2.73 -5.31 9.71
C THR A 52 -1.95 -6.50 10.24
N LEU A 53 -1.85 -7.55 9.42
CA LEU A 53 -1.22 -8.82 9.80
C LEU A 53 0.30 -8.71 9.81
N MET A 54 0.87 -8.14 8.74
CA MET A 54 2.31 -7.96 8.56
C MET A 54 2.69 -6.50 8.82
N GLY A 55 3.43 -6.29 9.90
CA GLY A 55 3.92 -4.97 10.29
C GLY A 55 5.21 -4.57 9.56
N PRO A 56 5.86 -3.49 10.02
CA PRO A 56 7.11 -2.99 9.47
C PRO A 56 8.19 -4.06 9.37
N GLY A 57 8.94 -4.06 8.27
CA GLY A 57 9.97 -5.07 7.99
C GLY A 57 9.46 -6.47 7.68
N GLY A 58 8.15 -6.70 7.67
CA GLY A 58 7.54 -7.97 7.33
C GLY A 58 7.59 -8.24 5.83
N ASP A 59 8.14 -9.39 5.44
CA ASP A 59 8.22 -9.83 4.04
C ASP A 59 7.02 -10.72 3.69
N PRO A 60 6.08 -10.28 2.83
CA PRO A 60 4.87 -11.01 2.48
C PRO A 60 5.17 -12.30 1.67
N HIS A 61 6.24 -12.33 0.91
CA HIS A 61 6.61 -13.51 0.12
C HIS A 61 7.02 -14.71 1.00
N LEU A 62 7.62 -14.42 2.16
CA LEU A 62 8.12 -15.43 3.09
C LEU A 62 7.19 -15.67 4.28
N TYR A 63 6.13 -14.88 4.43
CA TYR A 63 5.28 -14.91 5.60
C TYR A 63 4.57 -16.26 5.78
N GLN A 64 4.61 -16.77 7.01
CA GLN A 64 3.95 -18.01 7.40
C GLN A 64 2.95 -17.71 8.52
N ALA A 65 1.68 -18.08 8.29
CA ALA A 65 0.64 -17.88 9.27
C ALA A 65 0.90 -18.63 10.58
N SER A 66 0.85 -17.92 11.69
CA SER A 66 0.85 -18.47 13.04
C SER A 66 -0.55 -18.90 13.49
N ALA A 67 -0.64 -19.63 14.59
CA ALA A 67 -1.92 -19.93 15.21
C ALA A 67 -2.64 -18.65 15.71
N GLY A 68 -1.88 -17.58 16.02
CA GLY A 68 -2.41 -16.26 16.35
C GLY A 68 -3.14 -15.65 15.15
N ASP A 69 -2.52 -15.67 14.00
CA ASP A 69 -3.08 -15.10 12.76
C ASP A 69 -4.37 -15.80 12.33
N VAL A 70 -4.41 -17.14 12.47
CA VAL A 70 -5.64 -17.92 12.22
C VAL A 70 -6.76 -17.49 13.18
N ARG A 71 -6.45 -17.12 14.41
CA ARG A 71 -7.42 -16.60 15.38
C ARG A 71 -7.91 -15.22 14.94
N THR A 72 -7.00 -14.33 14.55
CA THR A 72 -7.30 -13.00 14.02
C THR A 72 -8.21 -13.09 12.80
N PHE A 73 -7.89 -13.94 11.83
CA PHE A 73 -8.76 -14.18 10.67
C PHE A 73 -10.15 -14.71 11.06
N ARG A 74 -10.24 -15.57 12.07
CA ARG A 74 -11.56 -16.06 12.54
C ARG A 74 -12.42 -14.96 13.13
N GLN A 75 -11.81 -14.00 13.84
CA GLN A 75 -12.51 -12.89 14.48
C GLN A 75 -12.89 -11.77 13.50
N ALA A 76 -12.21 -11.65 12.38
CA ALA A 76 -12.52 -10.67 11.35
C ALA A 76 -13.91 -10.88 10.75
N ASP A 77 -14.55 -9.80 10.33
CA ASP A 77 -15.76 -9.83 9.53
C ASP A 77 -15.39 -9.94 8.03
N THR A 78 -14.27 -9.34 7.62
CA THR A 78 -13.72 -9.45 6.26
C THR A 78 -12.19 -9.48 6.27
N ILE A 79 -11.62 -10.09 5.22
CA ILE A 79 -10.16 -10.19 5.01
C ILE A 79 -9.83 -9.53 3.67
N LEU A 80 -8.79 -8.69 3.68
CA LEU A 80 -8.25 -8.02 2.50
C LEU A 80 -6.82 -8.52 2.27
N HIS A 81 -6.50 -8.89 1.03
CA HIS A 81 -5.15 -9.31 0.65
C HIS A 81 -4.80 -8.81 -0.76
N ALA A 82 -3.50 -8.75 -1.08
CA ALA A 82 -3.04 -8.15 -2.33
C ALA A 82 -3.48 -8.97 -3.57
N GLY A 83 -3.32 -10.26 -3.53
CA GLY A 83 -3.49 -11.13 -4.69
C GLY A 83 -2.20 -11.34 -5.49
N TYR A 84 -2.32 -11.93 -6.67
CA TYR A 84 -1.19 -12.25 -7.57
C TYR A 84 -0.03 -12.98 -6.87
N SER A 85 -0.37 -13.86 -5.92
CA SER A 85 0.57 -14.68 -5.16
C SER A 85 1.59 -13.90 -4.29
N LEU A 86 1.36 -12.61 -4.02
CA LEU A 86 2.23 -11.83 -3.12
C LEU A 86 2.41 -12.55 -1.79
N GLU A 87 1.31 -12.98 -1.18
CA GLU A 87 1.30 -13.58 0.15
C GLU A 87 1.81 -15.04 0.19
N GLY A 88 2.44 -15.52 -0.87
CA GLY A 88 3.15 -16.77 -0.89
C GLY A 88 2.40 -17.93 -0.21
N ARG A 89 2.98 -18.48 0.86
CA ARG A 89 2.41 -19.61 1.63
C ARG A 89 1.11 -19.28 2.35
N LEU A 90 0.87 -18.01 2.68
CA LEU A 90 -0.38 -17.56 3.30
C LEU A 90 -1.58 -17.73 2.35
N GLY A 91 -1.37 -17.75 1.02
CA GLY A 91 -2.41 -17.87 0.00
C GLY A 91 -3.34 -19.08 0.17
N GLU A 92 -2.83 -20.22 0.66
CA GLU A 92 -3.69 -21.39 0.97
C GLU A 92 -4.64 -21.12 2.13
N VAL A 93 -4.17 -20.42 3.17
CA VAL A 93 -4.98 -20.02 4.34
C VAL A 93 -6.07 -19.05 3.90
N LEU A 94 -5.71 -18.03 3.10
CA LEU A 94 -6.64 -17.06 2.54
C LEU A 94 -7.72 -17.74 1.68
N THR A 95 -7.33 -18.68 0.83
CA THR A 95 -8.28 -19.47 0.02
C THR A 95 -9.29 -20.24 0.89
N ARG A 96 -8.85 -20.80 2.02
CA ARG A 96 -9.74 -21.50 2.96
C ARG A 96 -10.71 -20.54 3.62
N PHE A 97 -10.23 -19.37 4.07
CA PHE A 97 -11.09 -18.35 4.69
C PHE A 97 -12.09 -17.76 3.69
N GLY A 98 -11.71 -17.58 2.42
CA GLY A 98 -12.59 -17.11 1.35
C GLY A 98 -13.83 -17.99 1.09
N ARG A 99 -13.81 -19.26 1.55
CA ARG A 99 -15.00 -20.15 1.51
C ARG A 99 -15.92 -19.95 2.73
N MET A 100 -15.51 -19.20 3.74
CA MET A 100 -16.18 -19.09 5.03
C MET A 100 -16.69 -17.68 5.31
N LYS A 101 -16.03 -16.67 4.77
CA LYS A 101 -16.32 -15.26 4.98
C LYS A 101 -15.86 -14.39 3.82
N PRO A 102 -16.35 -13.14 3.71
CA PRO A 102 -15.88 -12.19 2.72
C PRO A 102 -14.35 -12.07 2.77
N THR A 103 -13.69 -12.38 1.66
CA THR A 103 -12.24 -12.30 1.50
C THR A 103 -11.97 -11.73 0.12
N LEU A 104 -11.30 -10.57 0.07
CA LEU A 104 -11.11 -9.77 -1.14
C LEU A 104 -9.65 -9.74 -1.54
N ALA A 105 -9.32 -10.22 -2.73
CA ALA A 105 -8.03 -9.99 -3.38
C ALA A 105 -8.10 -8.61 -4.07
N VAL A 106 -7.58 -7.56 -3.40
CA VAL A 106 -7.86 -6.18 -3.80
C VAL A 106 -7.34 -5.82 -5.19
N ALA A 107 -6.15 -6.30 -5.58
CA ALA A 107 -5.58 -5.95 -6.87
C ALA A 107 -6.30 -6.64 -8.06
N PRO A 108 -6.58 -7.96 -8.04
CA PRO A 108 -7.36 -8.61 -9.08
C PRO A 108 -8.76 -8.03 -9.29
N GLU A 109 -9.42 -7.59 -8.22
CA GLU A 109 -10.78 -7.05 -8.28
C GLU A 109 -10.83 -5.56 -8.70
N SER A 110 -9.69 -4.86 -8.64
CA SER A 110 -9.67 -3.41 -8.87
C SER A 110 -8.95 -3.00 -10.15
N ILE A 111 -8.05 -3.83 -10.67
CA ILE A 111 -7.10 -3.43 -11.69
C ILE A 111 -7.25 -4.32 -12.93
N ALA A 112 -7.51 -3.68 -14.07
CA ALA A 112 -7.65 -4.36 -15.35
C ALA A 112 -6.33 -5.05 -15.76
N ARG A 113 -6.43 -6.25 -16.32
CA ARG A 113 -5.27 -7.11 -16.65
C ARG A 113 -4.30 -6.45 -17.62
N GLU A 114 -4.78 -5.61 -18.51
CA GLU A 114 -4.01 -4.87 -19.52
C GLU A 114 -3.05 -3.86 -18.90
N ARG A 115 -3.28 -3.49 -17.64
CA ARG A 115 -2.45 -2.55 -16.88
C ARG A 115 -1.35 -3.25 -16.06
N LEU A 116 -1.37 -4.57 -16.00
CA LEU A 116 -0.44 -5.35 -15.20
C LEU A 116 0.94 -5.48 -15.90
N ILE A 117 2.00 -5.56 -15.12
CA ILE A 117 3.31 -5.99 -15.57
C ILE A 117 3.30 -7.53 -15.54
N THR A 118 3.44 -8.14 -16.72
CA THR A 118 3.55 -9.59 -16.83
C THR A 118 5.01 -10.03 -16.77
N VAL A 119 5.25 -11.09 -16.02
CA VAL A 119 6.59 -11.66 -15.83
C VAL A 119 6.62 -13.13 -16.25
N GLN A 120 7.78 -13.59 -16.73
CA GLN A 120 7.94 -14.98 -17.20
C GLN A 120 8.46 -15.89 -16.07
N ASP A 121 7.91 -15.71 -14.88
CA ASP A 121 8.18 -16.57 -13.74
C ASP A 121 6.88 -17.20 -13.23
N ARG A 122 6.96 -17.90 -12.08
CA ARG A 122 5.80 -18.56 -11.46
C ARG A 122 4.69 -17.61 -11.01
N TYR A 123 4.97 -16.31 -10.88
CA TYR A 123 3.97 -15.31 -10.49
C TYR A 123 3.08 -14.92 -11.67
N GLY A 124 3.61 -14.91 -12.89
CA GLY A 124 2.90 -14.48 -14.10
C GLY A 124 2.59 -12.99 -14.13
N VAL A 125 2.46 -12.35 -12.98
CA VAL A 125 2.19 -10.92 -12.77
C VAL A 125 3.09 -10.42 -11.64
N ASP A 126 3.71 -9.28 -11.82
CA ASP A 126 4.40 -8.56 -10.75
C ASP A 126 3.37 -8.08 -9.70
N PRO A 127 3.47 -8.52 -8.43
CA PRO A 127 2.47 -8.21 -7.42
C PRO A 127 2.62 -6.84 -6.76
N HIS A 128 3.69 -6.07 -7.04
CA HIS A 128 4.05 -4.82 -6.33
C HIS A 128 3.31 -3.59 -6.88
N LEU A 129 1.97 -3.72 -7.06
CA LEU A 129 1.15 -2.71 -7.72
C LEU A 129 1.05 -1.38 -6.96
N TRP A 130 1.27 -1.41 -5.63
CA TRP A 130 1.23 -0.22 -4.77
C TRP A 130 2.34 0.80 -5.08
N MET A 131 3.34 0.41 -5.83
CA MET A 131 4.42 1.31 -6.26
C MET A 131 3.99 2.31 -7.35
N ASP A 132 2.89 2.07 -8.07
CA ASP A 132 2.23 3.01 -8.98
C ASP A 132 0.99 3.58 -8.26
N VAL A 133 1.09 4.81 -7.74
CA VAL A 133 0.02 5.44 -6.95
C VAL A 133 -1.27 5.59 -7.75
N GLY A 134 -1.16 6.00 -9.02
CA GLY A 134 -2.30 6.14 -9.92
C GLY A 134 -3.00 4.80 -10.18
N LEU A 135 -2.23 3.72 -10.32
CA LEU A 135 -2.74 2.37 -10.47
C LEU A 135 -3.40 1.88 -9.16
N TRP A 136 -2.69 2.00 -8.05
CA TRP A 136 -3.14 1.54 -6.73
C TRP A 136 -4.38 2.27 -6.23
N SER A 137 -4.56 3.54 -6.60
CA SER A 137 -5.76 4.32 -6.26
C SER A 137 -7.08 3.68 -6.73
N ASN A 138 -7.03 2.73 -7.67
CA ASN A 138 -8.21 2.01 -8.15
C ASN A 138 -8.77 1.01 -7.11
N ILE A 139 -8.02 0.66 -6.07
CA ILE A 139 -8.58 -0.18 -5.00
C ILE A 139 -9.57 0.59 -4.10
N VAL A 140 -9.49 1.91 -4.05
CA VAL A 140 -10.37 2.74 -3.20
C VAL A 140 -11.86 2.54 -3.53
N PRO A 141 -12.33 2.68 -4.79
CA PRO A 141 -13.75 2.43 -5.10
C PRO A 141 -14.18 0.99 -4.86
N THR A 142 -13.28 0.02 -5.02
CA THR A 142 -13.55 -1.40 -4.70
C THR A 142 -13.79 -1.58 -3.21
N LEU A 143 -12.95 -0.97 -2.34
CA LEU A 143 -13.15 -1.00 -0.89
C LEU A 143 -14.42 -0.27 -0.46
N VAL A 144 -14.73 0.90 -1.07
CA VAL A 144 -15.99 1.61 -0.81
C VAL A 144 -17.20 0.72 -1.08
N THR A 145 -17.20 -0.01 -2.20
CA THR A 145 -18.28 -0.95 -2.55
C THR A 145 -18.33 -2.11 -1.55
N HIS A 146 -17.20 -2.77 -1.32
CA HIS A 146 -17.08 -3.92 -0.45
C HIS A 146 -17.53 -3.62 1.00
N PHE A 147 -17.13 -2.48 1.56
CA PHE A 147 -17.54 -2.06 2.89
C PHE A 147 -19.02 -1.64 2.94
N SER A 148 -19.52 -0.97 1.88
CA SER A 148 -20.92 -0.55 1.81
C SER A 148 -21.91 -1.72 1.78
N GLU A 149 -21.54 -2.83 1.16
CA GLU A 149 -22.31 -4.06 1.17
C GLU A 149 -22.42 -4.68 2.57
N GLN A 150 -21.35 -4.59 3.36
CA GLN A 150 -21.28 -5.16 4.70
C GLN A 150 -21.79 -4.21 5.80
N ARG A 151 -21.73 -2.90 5.57
CA ARG A 151 -22.19 -1.83 6.48
C ARG A 151 -22.95 -0.74 5.70
N PRO A 152 -24.19 -1.03 5.23
CA PRO A 152 -24.95 -0.07 4.42
C PRO A 152 -25.18 1.28 5.12
N GLY A 153 -25.28 1.28 6.46
CA GLY A 153 -25.46 2.48 7.26
C GLY A 153 -24.27 3.46 7.17
N CYS A 154 -23.07 2.96 6.85
CA CYS A 154 -21.84 3.75 6.69
C CYS A 154 -21.50 4.08 5.23
N ALA A 155 -22.31 3.67 4.27
CA ALA A 155 -22.01 3.84 2.84
C ALA A 155 -21.75 5.31 2.43
N GLY A 156 -22.40 6.26 3.11
CA GLY A 156 -22.16 7.70 2.92
C GLY A 156 -20.73 8.10 3.33
N THR A 157 -20.30 7.65 4.50
CA THR A 157 -18.96 7.88 5.05
C THR A 157 -17.89 7.28 4.14
N PHE A 158 -18.03 6.02 3.74
CA PHE A 158 -17.07 5.35 2.86
C PHE A 158 -16.90 6.08 1.53
N ARG A 159 -18.00 6.53 0.91
CA ARG A 159 -17.94 7.32 -0.33
C ARG A 159 -17.24 8.65 -0.14
N ALA A 160 -17.55 9.37 0.94
CA ALA A 160 -16.94 10.68 1.22
C ALA A 160 -15.44 10.55 1.47
N ASN A 161 -15.04 9.62 2.35
CA ASN A 161 -13.65 9.34 2.67
C ASN A 161 -12.86 8.86 1.45
N GLY A 162 -13.41 7.89 0.70
CA GLY A 162 -12.78 7.38 -0.52
C GLY A 162 -12.57 8.48 -1.57
N ALA A 163 -13.53 9.39 -1.74
CA ALA A 163 -13.40 10.52 -2.65
C ALA A 163 -12.32 11.53 -2.17
N ALA A 164 -12.22 11.77 -0.87
CA ALA A 164 -11.19 12.62 -0.28
C ALA A 164 -9.80 12.00 -0.48
N TYR A 165 -9.63 10.74 -0.10
CA TYR A 165 -8.35 10.05 -0.18
C TYR A 165 -7.85 9.91 -1.63
N ARG A 166 -8.73 9.66 -2.59
CA ARG A 166 -8.35 9.66 -4.00
C ARG A 166 -7.80 10.98 -4.51
N ARG A 167 -8.24 12.12 -3.97
CA ARG A 167 -7.66 13.43 -4.32
C ARG A 167 -6.24 13.57 -3.77
N GLU A 168 -6.00 13.07 -2.55
CA GLU A 168 -4.66 13.04 -1.95
C GLU A 168 -3.73 12.14 -2.77
N LEU A 169 -4.18 10.94 -3.14
CA LEU A 169 -3.41 10.02 -3.99
C LEU A 169 -3.10 10.61 -5.37
N GLN A 170 -4.05 11.31 -5.99
CA GLN A 170 -3.80 11.98 -7.26
C GLN A 170 -2.75 13.11 -7.14
N ALA A 171 -2.76 13.84 -6.04
CA ALA A 171 -1.76 14.87 -5.76
C ALA A 171 -0.38 14.26 -5.52
N LEU A 172 -0.30 13.13 -4.79
CA LEU A 172 0.92 12.38 -4.57
C LEU A 172 1.51 11.86 -5.88
N ASP A 173 0.69 11.24 -6.72
CA ASP A 173 1.09 10.72 -8.04
C ASP A 173 1.73 11.80 -8.92
N GLY A 174 1.08 12.97 -9.00
CA GLY A 174 1.61 14.13 -9.70
C GLY A 174 2.91 14.67 -9.10
N TRP A 175 3.01 14.71 -7.78
CA TRP A 175 4.21 15.16 -7.07
C TRP A 175 5.39 14.20 -7.30
N ILE A 176 5.18 12.88 -7.24
CA ILE A 176 6.20 11.88 -7.54
C ILE A 176 6.70 12.06 -8.97
N SER A 177 5.79 12.17 -9.93
CA SER A 177 6.15 12.37 -11.34
C SER A 177 7.00 13.62 -11.55
N ALA A 178 6.62 14.76 -10.93
CA ALA A 178 7.38 15.99 -10.99
C ALA A 178 8.75 15.86 -10.33
N SER A 179 8.83 15.16 -9.18
CA SER A 179 10.06 14.94 -8.43
C SER A 179 11.07 14.10 -9.22
N ILE A 180 10.64 12.98 -9.79
CA ILE A 180 11.49 12.10 -10.60
C ILE A 180 11.97 12.80 -11.88
N ALA A 181 11.14 13.67 -12.46
CA ALA A 181 11.50 14.44 -13.64
C ALA A 181 12.68 15.41 -13.40
N THR A 182 12.95 15.81 -12.14
CA THR A 182 14.10 16.66 -11.79
C THR A 182 15.45 15.92 -11.87
N ILE A 183 15.44 14.59 -11.73
CA ILE A 183 16.67 13.79 -11.80
C ILE A 183 17.27 13.92 -13.22
N PRO A 184 18.58 14.19 -13.36
CA PRO A 184 19.23 14.21 -14.67
C PRO A 184 19.02 12.91 -15.43
N ALA A 185 18.64 12.96 -16.70
CA ALA A 185 18.22 11.81 -17.51
C ALA A 185 19.21 10.62 -17.48
N ARG A 186 20.51 10.89 -17.39
CA ARG A 186 21.56 9.86 -17.30
C ARG A 186 21.62 9.18 -15.93
N GLN A 187 21.04 9.77 -14.90
CA GLN A 187 21.02 9.28 -13.52
C GLN A 187 19.67 8.68 -13.14
N ARG A 188 18.68 8.65 -14.05
CA ARG A 188 17.36 8.02 -13.81
C ARG A 188 17.45 6.50 -13.90
N ILE A 189 18.25 5.92 -13.03
CA ILE A 189 18.36 4.47 -12.83
C ILE A 189 18.31 4.17 -11.34
N LEU A 190 17.31 3.41 -10.95
CA LEU A 190 17.07 2.99 -9.57
C LEU A 190 17.53 1.54 -9.41
N VAL A 191 18.55 1.32 -8.60
CA VAL A 191 19.07 -0.01 -8.28
C VAL A 191 18.68 -0.37 -6.86
N THR A 192 17.87 -1.42 -6.72
CA THR A 192 17.22 -1.86 -5.47
C THR A 192 17.65 -3.27 -5.06
N ALA A 193 17.40 -3.65 -3.81
CA ALA A 193 17.77 -4.96 -3.29
C ALA A 193 16.99 -6.09 -3.97
N HIS A 194 15.66 -5.89 -4.26
CA HIS A 194 14.88 -6.80 -5.09
C HIS A 194 14.01 -6.03 -6.09
N ASP A 195 13.37 -6.74 -7.01
CA ASP A 195 12.61 -6.16 -8.13
C ASP A 195 11.15 -5.84 -7.74
N ALA A 196 10.97 -4.95 -6.76
CA ALA A 196 9.66 -4.49 -6.30
C ALA A 196 9.21 -3.16 -6.93
N PHE A 197 10.09 -2.44 -7.62
CA PHE A 197 9.84 -1.09 -8.11
C PHE A 197 9.46 -1.02 -9.59
N GLY A 198 9.13 -2.16 -10.22
CA GLY A 198 8.78 -2.22 -11.64
C GLY A 198 7.62 -1.28 -12.02
N TYR A 199 6.56 -1.26 -11.21
CA TYR A 199 5.43 -0.34 -11.43
C TYR A 199 5.81 1.13 -11.21
N TYR A 200 6.66 1.43 -10.20
CA TYR A 200 7.21 2.77 -9.99
C TYR A 200 8.00 3.25 -11.20
N GLY A 201 8.89 2.38 -11.70
CA GLY A 201 9.70 2.68 -12.88
C GLY A 201 8.86 3.02 -14.11
N ARG A 202 7.81 2.23 -14.36
CA ARG A 202 6.87 2.44 -15.45
C ARG A 202 6.06 3.72 -15.30
N ALA A 203 5.54 3.98 -14.09
CA ALA A 203 4.68 5.14 -13.83
C ALA A 203 5.43 6.46 -13.93
N TYR A 204 6.68 6.50 -13.43
CA TYR A 204 7.43 7.74 -13.24
C TYR A 204 8.65 7.88 -14.16
N ALA A 205 8.78 7.02 -15.16
CA ALA A 205 9.83 7.06 -16.19
C ALA A 205 11.26 7.05 -15.61
N ILE A 206 11.52 6.16 -14.66
CA ILE A 206 12.84 5.82 -14.13
C ILE A 206 13.13 4.35 -14.40
N GLU A 207 14.32 4.03 -14.92
CA GLU A 207 14.74 2.64 -15.12
C GLU A 207 14.94 1.96 -13.76
N VAL A 208 14.44 0.75 -13.59
CA VAL A 208 14.58 -0.03 -12.35
C VAL A 208 15.36 -1.29 -12.61
N VAL A 209 16.28 -1.62 -11.73
CA VAL A 209 17.08 -2.85 -11.77
C VAL A 209 17.17 -3.45 -10.37
N GLY A 210 16.45 -4.54 -10.14
CA GLY A 210 16.56 -5.33 -8.91
C GLY A 210 17.82 -6.22 -8.91
N ILE A 211 18.49 -6.30 -7.76
CA ILE A 211 19.61 -7.25 -7.55
C ILE A 211 19.05 -8.67 -7.49
N GLN A 212 18.00 -8.87 -6.69
CA GLN A 212 17.21 -10.09 -6.57
C GLN A 212 15.96 -9.98 -7.45
N GLY A 213 15.35 -11.10 -7.82
CA GLY A 213 14.11 -11.11 -8.59
C GLY A 213 12.90 -10.59 -7.82
N ILE A 214 11.72 -10.71 -8.44
CA ILE A 214 10.42 -10.24 -7.89
C ILE A 214 10.10 -10.87 -6.53
N SER A 215 10.43 -12.13 -6.34
CA SER A 215 10.26 -12.81 -5.05
C SER A 215 11.57 -12.88 -4.29
N THR A 216 11.46 -12.69 -2.99
CA THR A 216 12.56 -12.83 -2.03
C THR A 216 12.84 -14.28 -1.63
N GLU A 217 12.03 -15.26 -2.07
CA GLU A 217 12.22 -16.69 -1.75
C GLU A 217 13.51 -17.29 -2.33
N THR A 218 14.03 -16.70 -3.39
CA THR A 218 15.29 -17.18 -4.02
C THR A 218 16.43 -16.26 -3.60
N GLU A 219 17.46 -16.80 -2.98
CA GLU A 219 18.63 -16.03 -2.58
C GLU A 219 19.43 -15.53 -3.81
N THR A 220 20.04 -14.35 -3.65
CA THR A 220 20.92 -13.75 -4.66
C THR A 220 22.21 -14.56 -4.80
N GLY A 221 22.49 -15.02 -6.01
CA GLY A 221 23.72 -15.75 -6.33
C GLY A 221 24.90 -14.84 -6.64
N VAL A 222 26.11 -15.41 -6.63
CA VAL A 222 27.35 -14.69 -7.01
C VAL A 222 27.29 -14.14 -8.44
N ALA A 223 26.59 -14.84 -9.34
CA ALA A 223 26.40 -14.38 -10.72
C ALA A 223 25.58 -13.08 -10.79
N ASP A 224 24.55 -12.94 -9.96
CA ASP A 224 23.71 -11.75 -9.89
C ASP A 224 24.48 -10.55 -9.34
N ILE A 225 25.27 -10.77 -8.28
CA ILE A 225 26.14 -9.73 -7.72
C ILE A 225 27.14 -9.24 -8.79
N ARG A 226 27.76 -10.14 -9.54
CA ARG A 226 28.70 -9.77 -10.62
C ARG A 226 28.01 -9.05 -11.78
N ARG A 227 26.82 -9.50 -12.18
CA ARG A 227 26.00 -8.84 -13.20
C ARG A 227 25.66 -7.43 -12.78
N MET A 228 25.19 -7.26 -11.54
CA MET A 228 24.83 -5.95 -11.00
C MET A 228 26.04 -5.03 -10.90
N ALA A 229 27.17 -5.52 -10.40
CA ALA A 229 28.40 -4.73 -10.32
C ALA A 229 28.84 -4.20 -11.69
N ARG A 230 28.72 -4.98 -12.77
CA ARG A 230 28.98 -4.49 -14.13
C ARG A 230 28.00 -3.39 -14.54
N ILE A 231 26.69 -3.58 -14.36
CA ILE A 231 25.70 -2.56 -14.69
C ILE A 231 25.99 -1.25 -13.97
N VAL A 232 26.25 -1.30 -12.66
CA VAL A 232 26.54 -0.15 -11.83
C VAL A 232 27.79 0.58 -12.33
N SER A 233 28.87 -0.15 -12.63
CA SER A 233 30.14 0.41 -13.11
C SER A 233 30.01 1.00 -14.51
N GLU A 234 29.42 0.25 -15.47
CA GLU A 234 29.27 0.70 -16.87
C GLU A 234 28.34 1.91 -17.01
N ARG A 235 27.30 1.98 -16.17
CA ARG A 235 26.29 3.02 -16.20
C ARG A 235 26.63 4.20 -15.28
N ASN A 236 27.70 4.12 -14.49
CA ASN A 236 28.07 5.11 -13.46
C ASN A 236 26.89 5.44 -12.54
N VAL A 237 26.20 4.39 -12.04
CA VAL A 237 25.05 4.55 -11.14
C VAL A 237 25.50 5.28 -9.87
N PRO A 238 24.86 6.40 -9.49
CA PRO A 238 25.35 7.23 -8.38
C PRO A 238 25.12 6.62 -7.00
N ALA A 239 24.08 5.81 -6.84
CA ALA A 239 23.71 5.19 -5.57
C ALA A 239 22.92 3.89 -5.75
N LEU A 240 23.08 2.97 -4.79
CA LEU A 240 22.24 1.79 -4.62
C LEU A 240 21.35 1.96 -3.40
N PHE A 241 20.20 1.31 -3.39
CA PHE A 241 19.27 1.41 -2.27
C PHE A 241 19.10 0.09 -1.56
N ILE A 242 19.13 0.12 -0.23
CA ILE A 242 18.71 -0.99 0.62
C ILE A 242 17.19 -0.93 0.82
N GLU A 243 16.60 -1.99 1.31
CA GLU A 243 15.16 -2.08 1.55
C GLU A 243 14.87 -2.56 2.97
N SER A 244 13.79 -2.06 3.55
CA SER A 244 13.42 -2.34 4.95
C SER A 244 13.10 -3.81 5.23
N THR A 245 12.72 -4.58 4.19
CA THR A 245 12.37 -6.00 4.28
C THR A 245 13.50 -6.94 3.87
N ILE A 246 14.61 -6.42 3.31
CA ILE A 246 15.70 -7.21 2.71
C ILE A 246 17.01 -7.02 3.49
N ASN A 247 17.74 -8.12 3.67
CA ASN A 247 19.04 -8.04 4.33
C ASN A 247 20.03 -7.16 3.52
N PRO A 248 20.58 -6.09 4.10
CA PRO A 248 21.43 -5.13 3.39
C PRO A 248 22.75 -5.72 2.90
N ARG A 249 23.13 -6.93 3.35
CA ARG A 249 24.38 -7.61 2.94
C ARG A 249 24.46 -7.83 1.44
N THR A 250 23.33 -8.05 0.76
CA THR A 250 23.28 -8.23 -0.68
C THR A 250 23.73 -7.00 -1.42
N VAL A 251 23.19 -5.82 -1.06
CA VAL A 251 23.60 -4.52 -1.61
C VAL A 251 25.07 -4.25 -1.30
N GLN A 252 25.50 -4.52 -0.05
CA GLN A 252 26.90 -4.34 0.36
C GLN A 252 27.86 -5.22 -0.46
N ALA A 253 27.46 -6.45 -0.81
CA ALA A 253 28.26 -7.32 -1.67
C ALA A 253 28.42 -6.76 -3.09
N VAL A 254 27.37 -6.13 -3.65
CA VAL A 254 27.47 -5.44 -4.95
C VAL A 254 28.41 -4.24 -4.84
N ILE A 255 28.30 -3.39 -3.81
CA ILE A 255 29.20 -2.25 -3.58
C ILE A 255 30.67 -2.71 -3.53
N ASN A 256 30.94 -3.79 -2.81
CA ASN A 256 32.30 -4.34 -2.72
C ASN A 256 32.81 -4.84 -4.09
N ALA A 257 31.93 -5.47 -4.89
CA ALA A 257 32.29 -5.93 -6.23
C ALA A 257 32.52 -4.76 -7.20
N VAL A 258 31.76 -3.69 -7.11
CA VAL A 258 31.95 -2.43 -7.86
C VAL A 258 33.31 -1.79 -7.52
N ARG A 259 33.65 -1.74 -6.24
CA ARG A 259 34.94 -1.22 -5.77
C ARG A 259 36.13 -2.04 -6.30
N GLN A 260 36.01 -3.35 -6.40
CA GLN A 260 37.03 -4.23 -7.00
C GLN A 260 37.24 -3.96 -8.51
N GLN A 261 36.25 -3.36 -9.18
CA GLN A 261 36.33 -2.92 -10.58
C GLN A 261 36.91 -1.51 -10.74
N GLY A 262 37.31 -0.86 -9.63
CA GLY A 262 37.89 0.48 -9.63
C GLY A 262 36.86 1.61 -9.68
N HIS A 263 35.57 1.32 -9.40
CA HIS A 263 34.51 2.30 -9.31
C HIS A 263 34.03 2.46 -7.87
N GLU A 264 33.42 3.61 -7.57
CA GLU A 264 32.82 3.86 -6.27
C GLU A 264 31.32 4.12 -6.42
N VAL A 265 30.55 3.54 -5.53
CA VAL A 265 29.10 3.76 -5.39
C VAL A 265 28.73 3.67 -3.90
N GLY A 266 27.80 4.49 -3.46
CA GLY A 266 27.31 4.53 -2.08
C GLY A 266 25.89 3.96 -1.93
N ILE A 267 25.43 3.89 -0.67
CA ILE A 267 24.03 3.64 -0.34
C ILE A 267 23.28 4.97 -0.39
N GLY A 268 22.27 5.07 -1.25
CA GLY A 268 21.42 6.26 -1.41
C GLY A 268 20.38 6.42 -0.31
N GLY A 269 20.11 5.36 0.43
CA GLY A 269 19.17 5.31 1.54
C GLY A 269 18.46 3.96 1.63
N GLU A 270 17.58 3.84 2.63
CA GLU A 270 16.68 2.70 2.79
C GLU A 270 15.31 3.04 2.21
N LEU A 271 14.77 2.16 1.38
CA LEU A 271 13.44 2.28 0.79
C LEU A 271 12.47 1.31 1.46
N TYR A 272 11.23 1.74 1.57
CA TYR A 272 10.12 0.87 1.90
C TYR A 272 9.64 0.17 0.62
N SER A 273 9.67 -1.15 0.59
CA SER A 273 9.21 -1.93 -0.56
C SER A 273 7.93 -2.70 -0.22
N ASP A 274 8.05 -3.84 0.45
CA ASP A 274 6.95 -4.75 0.77
C ASP A 274 6.28 -4.46 2.12
N ALA A 275 6.85 -3.54 2.90
CA ALA A 275 6.29 -3.04 4.14
C ALA A 275 6.45 -1.54 4.24
N MET A 276 5.50 -0.90 4.93
CA MET A 276 5.59 0.49 5.35
C MET A 276 6.51 0.64 6.57
N GLY A 277 6.79 1.87 6.97
CA GLY A 277 7.48 2.19 8.22
C GLY A 277 6.63 1.94 9.47
N GLU A 278 7.22 2.19 10.64
CA GLU A 278 6.52 2.10 11.92
C GLU A 278 5.35 3.09 11.99
N ALA A 279 4.28 2.69 12.66
CA ALA A 279 3.14 3.55 12.92
C ALA A 279 3.58 4.82 13.69
N GLY A 280 3.04 5.98 13.34
CA GLY A 280 3.45 7.26 13.92
C GLY A 280 4.79 7.79 13.40
N THR A 281 5.37 7.17 12.37
CA THR A 281 6.52 7.72 11.64
C THR A 281 6.11 8.21 10.25
N PRO A 282 6.87 9.11 9.61
CA PRO A 282 6.54 9.59 8.26
C PRO A 282 6.35 8.49 7.21
N GLY A 283 6.99 7.33 7.38
CA GLY A 283 6.83 6.17 6.50
C GLY A 283 5.69 5.22 6.92
N GLY A 284 5.00 5.49 8.03
CA GLY A 284 3.98 4.63 8.63
C GLY A 284 2.62 4.66 7.93
N THR A 285 2.43 5.55 6.95
CA THR A 285 1.26 5.63 6.08
C THR A 285 1.63 5.35 4.62
N TYR A 286 0.69 4.98 3.78
CA TYR A 286 0.97 4.73 2.36
C TYR A 286 1.49 5.99 1.63
N ILE A 287 0.89 7.15 1.91
CA ILE A 287 1.36 8.44 1.37
C ILE A 287 2.79 8.71 1.86
N GLY A 288 3.04 8.52 3.14
CA GLY A 288 4.35 8.76 3.76
C GLY A 288 5.44 7.82 3.24
N MET A 289 5.11 6.55 3.05
CA MET A 289 5.99 5.56 2.44
C MET A 289 6.49 6.03 1.05
N LEU A 290 5.57 6.39 0.16
CA LEU A 290 5.91 6.82 -1.21
C LEU A 290 6.60 8.19 -1.23
N HIS A 291 6.19 9.11 -0.35
CA HIS A 291 6.86 10.40 -0.16
C HIS A 291 8.32 10.23 0.29
N ALA A 292 8.55 9.42 1.33
CA ALA A 292 9.89 9.16 1.86
C ALA A 292 10.79 8.46 0.82
N ASN A 293 10.26 7.44 0.12
CA ASN A 293 10.97 6.76 -0.95
C ASN A 293 11.38 7.75 -2.06
N THR A 294 10.43 8.53 -2.55
CA THR A 294 10.67 9.49 -3.64
C THR A 294 11.70 10.53 -3.24
N THR A 295 11.60 11.09 -2.02
CA THR A 295 12.55 12.06 -1.50
C THR A 295 13.98 11.49 -1.46
N ARG A 296 14.14 10.25 -0.98
CA ARG A 296 15.45 9.58 -0.92
C ARG A 296 16.00 9.30 -2.31
N ILE A 297 15.17 8.77 -3.22
CA ILE A 297 15.56 8.46 -4.59
C ILE A 297 16.02 9.73 -5.31
N VAL A 298 15.21 10.78 -5.28
CA VAL A 298 15.50 12.06 -5.97
C VAL A 298 16.79 12.67 -5.44
N SER A 299 16.94 12.76 -4.11
CA SER A 299 18.13 13.34 -3.48
C SER A 299 19.39 12.56 -3.80
N ALA A 300 19.36 11.22 -3.73
CA ALA A 300 20.52 10.38 -3.98
C ALA A 300 20.91 10.33 -5.47
N LEU A 301 19.95 10.54 -6.37
CA LEU A 301 20.17 10.55 -7.82
C LEU A 301 20.37 11.97 -8.39
N GLY A 302 20.60 12.98 -7.54
CA GLY A 302 20.97 14.33 -7.94
C GLY A 302 19.83 15.18 -8.51
N GLY A 303 18.60 14.86 -8.16
CA GLY A 303 17.42 15.68 -8.45
C GLY A 303 17.11 16.67 -7.32
N GLU A 304 16.06 17.46 -7.52
CA GLU A 304 15.52 18.40 -6.54
C GLU A 304 14.11 17.95 -6.13
N VAL A 305 13.83 17.95 -4.83
CA VAL A 305 12.53 17.57 -4.30
C VAL A 305 11.61 18.81 -4.29
N PRO A 306 10.55 18.85 -5.10
CA PRO A 306 9.60 19.96 -5.09
C PRO A 306 8.85 20.07 -3.76
N ALA A 307 8.31 21.26 -3.46
CA ALA A 307 7.40 21.45 -2.34
C ALA A 307 6.17 20.53 -2.47
N LEU A 308 5.64 20.09 -1.32
CA LEU A 308 4.41 19.31 -1.27
C LEU A 308 3.23 20.10 -1.83
N PRO A 309 2.33 19.48 -2.59
CA PRO A 309 1.11 20.10 -3.03
C PRO A 309 0.17 20.38 -1.83
N ALA A 310 -0.60 21.47 -1.90
CA ALA A 310 -1.56 21.86 -0.86
C ALA A 310 -2.55 20.73 -0.48
N ALA A 311 -2.89 19.86 -1.40
CA ALA A 311 -3.77 18.72 -1.13
C ALA A 311 -3.16 17.68 -0.15
N LEU A 312 -1.84 17.72 0.07
CA LEU A 312 -1.12 16.85 1.01
C LEU A 312 -0.71 17.56 2.31
N GLU A 313 -0.99 18.86 2.45
CA GLU A 313 -0.65 19.61 3.68
C GLU A 313 -1.38 19.04 4.91
N GLY A 314 -2.63 18.58 4.75
CA GLY A 314 -3.39 17.95 5.84
C GLY A 314 -2.75 16.65 6.32
N TRP A 315 -2.28 15.82 5.40
CA TRP A 315 -1.50 14.63 5.74
C TRP A 315 -0.18 15.01 6.44
N ALA A 316 0.58 15.96 5.89
CA ALA A 316 1.86 16.38 6.45
C ALA A 316 1.72 17.00 7.86
N ALA A 317 0.61 17.69 8.15
CA ALA A 317 0.32 18.22 9.47
C ALA A 317 0.02 17.11 10.49
N SER A 318 -0.75 16.07 10.10
CA SER A 318 -1.04 14.93 10.97
C SER A 318 0.19 14.11 11.36
N GLU A 319 1.19 14.03 10.48
CA GLU A 319 2.47 13.36 10.79
C GLU A 319 3.31 14.12 11.82
N GLN A 320 3.23 15.46 11.83
CA GLN A 320 3.96 16.31 12.79
C GLN A 320 3.35 16.31 14.19
N GLU A 321 2.05 16.06 14.31
CA GLU A 321 1.37 15.95 15.61
C GLU A 321 1.60 14.57 16.30
N GLY A 322 2.09 13.59 15.57
CA GLY A 322 2.41 12.24 16.05
C GLY A 322 3.85 12.06 16.59
N GLU A 323 4.75 13.05 16.35
CA GLU A 323 6.11 13.08 16.90
C GLU A 323 6.14 13.73 18.30
#